data_58ad7367b46d5b0a428eb8a79c844aff
#
_entry.id   58ad7367b46d5b0a428eb8a79c844aff
#
_cell.length_a   1.000
_cell.length_b   1.000
_cell.length_c   1.000
_cell.angle_alpha   90.00
_cell.angle_beta   90.00
_cell.angle_gamma   90.00
#
_symmetry.space_group_name_H-M   'P 1'
#
loop_
_entity.id
_entity.type
_entity.pdbx_description
1 polymer ?
#
loop_
_entity_poly.entity_id
_entity_poly.type
_entity_poly.pdbx_seq_one_letter_code
_entity_poly.pdbx_strand_id
1 'polypeptide(L)'
;MWDRKELKAKGKAAYRANRVTCIIAALLLMIATGAGGVGSAGSSYNNVQKNINNNSNYSQDVDDLFDDIGDDYYDGSTDFGIEESPNGSGILTPVFAAVIIVVVFIALAFGLALGAFLLNPLQVGLHKFFIDNADDQTTSLNKNNVGLAFSENYMKVVGSMFTTGIFTALWCLLLIFPGIYKAYCWRLVPYIISENPAIKGSEARKQSAMMMNGSKWDSFVLDLSFLGWKILGAFTLGILNIVFTNPYQAATNAELYLTLSGRPSEIAAPAETVKEEAPEVEFVFDQEGMNE
;
A
#
# COMPACT_ATOMS: atom_id res chain seq x y z
N MET A 1 17.06 -16.80 -14.94
CA MET A 1 16.18 -16.62 -13.77
C MET A 1 16.88 -15.65 -12.84
N TRP A 2 16.25 -14.62 -12.33
CA TRP A 2 16.91 -13.62 -11.48
C TRP A 2 17.09 -14.15 -10.05
N ASP A 3 18.15 -13.72 -9.36
CA ASP A 3 18.40 -14.07 -7.96
C ASP A 3 17.83 -13.00 -7.01
N ARG A 4 17.05 -13.44 -6.02
CA ARG A 4 16.44 -12.57 -5.00
C ARG A 4 17.50 -11.89 -4.11
N LYS A 5 18.60 -12.58 -3.82
CA LYS A 5 19.67 -12.04 -2.97
C LYS A 5 20.39 -10.91 -3.70
N GLU A 6 20.74 -11.13 -4.97
CA GLU A 6 21.35 -10.13 -5.83
C GLU A 6 20.45 -8.90 -6.01
N LEU A 7 19.17 -9.11 -6.33
CA LEU A 7 18.18 -8.04 -6.49
C LEU A 7 18.04 -7.18 -5.23
N LYS A 8 17.95 -7.82 -4.07
CA LYS A 8 17.91 -7.11 -2.77
C LYS A 8 19.22 -6.40 -2.47
N ALA A 9 20.35 -6.97 -2.83
CA ALA A 9 21.66 -6.33 -2.64
C ALA A 9 21.79 -5.05 -3.48
N LYS A 10 21.39 -5.10 -4.75
CA LYS A 10 21.34 -3.93 -5.65
C LYS A 10 20.38 -2.87 -5.13
N GLY A 11 19.15 -3.21 -4.79
CA GLY A 11 18.17 -2.29 -4.21
C GLY A 11 18.65 -1.67 -2.90
N LYS A 12 19.38 -2.42 -2.05
CA LYS A 12 20.00 -1.89 -0.84
C LYS A 12 21.14 -0.92 -1.14
N ALA A 13 21.92 -1.18 -2.19
CA ALA A 13 22.99 -0.30 -2.63
C ALA A 13 22.41 1.02 -3.17
N ALA A 14 21.41 0.97 -4.06
CA ALA A 14 20.71 2.14 -4.58
C ALA A 14 20.08 2.99 -3.47
N TYR A 15 19.44 2.36 -2.48
CA TYR A 15 18.89 3.05 -1.32
C TYR A 15 19.99 3.70 -0.48
N ARG A 16 21.11 3.00 -0.21
CA ARG A 16 22.19 3.51 0.64
C ARG A 16 22.92 4.70 0.03
N ALA A 17 23.06 4.72 -1.29
CA ALA A 17 23.71 5.81 -2.01
C ALA A 17 22.94 7.12 -1.91
N ASN A 18 21.60 7.07 -1.95
CA ASN A 18 20.72 8.25 -1.98
C ASN A 18 19.62 8.18 -0.91
N ARG A 19 20.02 7.94 0.36
CA ARG A 19 19.08 7.63 1.46
C ARG A 19 17.97 8.66 1.66
N VAL A 20 18.35 9.93 1.76
CA VAL A 20 17.40 10.99 2.11
C VAL A 20 16.34 11.14 1.02
N THR A 21 16.77 11.19 -0.25
CA THR A 21 15.86 11.33 -1.39
C THR A 21 14.96 10.09 -1.53
N CYS A 22 15.50 8.88 -1.32
CA CYS A 22 14.73 7.64 -1.33
C CYS A 22 13.68 7.59 -0.20
N ILE A 23 14.02 8.09 1.00
CA ILE A 23 13.05 8.17 2.12
C ILE A 23 11.92 9.13 1.77
N ILE A 24 12.24 10.33 1.26
CA ILE A 24 11.24 11.32 0.83
C ILE A 24 10.35 10.73 -0.28
N ALA A 25 10.97 10.13 -1.30
CA ALA A 25 10.25 9.51 -2.41
C ALA A 25 9.35 8.35 -1.94
N ALA A 26 9.82 7.50 -1.04
CA ALA A 26 9.03 6.40 -0.50
C ALA A 26 7.89 6.88 0.40
N LEU A 27 8.09 7.95 1.17
CA LEU A 27 7.04 8.56 1.97
C LEU A 27 5.95 9.15 1.07
N LEU A 28 6.32 9.86 0.01
CA LEU A 28 5.38 10.36 -0.99
C LEU A 28 4.66 9.21 -1.71
N LEU A 29 5.38 8.14 -2.05
CA LEU A 29 4.81 6.93 -2.66
C LEU A 29 3.80 6.24 -1.73
N MET A 30 4.09 6.18 -0.43
CA MET A 30 3.20 5.63 0.58
C MET A 30 1.89 6.44 0.68
N ILE A 31 1.99 7.77 0.62
CA ILE A 31 0.81 8.66 0.55
C ILE A 31 0.05 8.43 -0.77
N ALA A 32 0.77 8.39 -1.89
CA ALA A 32 0.17 8.23 -3.22
C ALA A 32 -0.53 6.86 -3.41
N THR A 33 -0.02 5.80 -2.79
CA THR A 33 -0.64 4.46 -2.85
C THR A 33 -1.72 4.23 -1.79
N GLY A 34 -1.94 5.19 -0.90
CA GLY A 34 -2.86 5.04 0.24
C GLY A 34 -2.40 4.03 1.29
N ALA A 35 -1.20 3.48 1.16
CA ALA A 35 -0.67 2.48 2.08
C ALA A 35 -0.44 3.01 3.50
N GLY A 36 -0.37 4.34 3.67
CA GLY A 36 -0.27 5.00 4.98
C GLY A 36 -1.56 4.98 5.80
N GLY A 37 -2.72 4.81 5.15
CA GLY A 37 -4.04 4.87 5.82
C GLY A 37 -4.56 3.53 6.34
N VAL A 38 -4.12 2.41 5.79
CA VAL A 38 -4.69 1.09 6.13
C VAL A 38 -4.28 0.61 7.53
N GLY A 39 -3.13 1.06 8.05
CA GLY A 39 -2.69 0.72 9.41
C GLY A 39 -3.40 1.51 10.51
N SER A 40 -3.89 2.73 10.23
CA SER A 40 -4.57 3.59 11.22
C SER A 40 -6.09 3.44 11.22
N ALA A 41 -6.70 2.97 10.14
CA ALA A 41 -8.13 2.74 10.07
C ALA A 41 -8.59 1.66 11.08
N GLY A 42 -7.81 0.60 11.27
CA GLY A 42 -8.13 -0.47 12.22
C GLY A 42 -8.13 -0.02 13.68
N SER A 43 -7.27 0.93 14.07
CA SER A 43 -7.23 1.48 15.42
C SER A 43 -8.34 2.48 15.70
N SER A 44 -8.78 3.21 14.66
CA SER A 44 -9.91 4.16 14.78
C SER A 44 -11.24 3.44 14.94
N TYR A 45 -11.46 2.31 14.26
CA TYR A 45 -12.66 1.49 14.43
C TYR A 45 -12.78 0.95 15.86
N ASN A 46 -11.70 0.46 16.45
CA ASN A 46 -11.72 -0.05 17.82
C ASN A 46 -11.97 1.04 18.87
N ASN A 47 -11.50 2.27 18.63
CA ASN A 47 -11.76 3.41 19.51
C ASN A 47 -13.19 3.94 19.39
N VAL A 48 -13.76 3.95 18.18
CA VAL A 48 -15.17 4.31 17.96
C VAL A 48 -16.09 3.28 18.62
N GLN A 49 -15.81 1.98 18.44
CA GLN A 49 -16.62 0.92 19.06
C GLN A 49 -16.55 0.94 20.60
N LYS A 50 -15.38 1.24 21.17
CA LYS A 50 -15.24 1.41 22.63
C LYS A 50 -16.00 2.64 23.15
N ASN A 51 -15.98 3.75 22.40
CA ASN A 51 -16.73 4.95 22.79
C ASN A 51 -18.25 4.77 22.67
N ILE A 52 -18.73 4.02 21.67
CA ILE A 52 -20.15 3.70 21.54
C ILE A 52 -20.60 2.78 22.67
N ASN A 53 -19.81 1.72 23.00
CA ASN A 53 -20.16 0.81 24.08
C ASN A 53 -20.07 1.48 25.48
N ASN A 54 -19.14 2.39 25.68
CA ASN A 54 -19.05 3.15 26.95
C ASN A 54 -20.19 4.16 27.07
N ASN A 55 -20.66 4.73 25.95
CA ASN A 55 -21.78 5.69 25.99
C ASN A 55 -23.13 4.98 26.19
N SER A 56 -23.28 3.74 25.69
CA SER A 56 -24.47 2.93 25.95
C SER A 56 -24.58 2.45 27.40
N ASN A 57 -23.45 2.18 28.06
CA ASN A 57 -23.45 1.85 29.49
C ASN A 57 -23.78 3.09 30.34
N TYR A 58 -23.35 4.30 29.92
CA TYR A 58 -23.70 5.56 30.65
C TYR A 58 -25.18 5.88 30.59
N SER A 59 -25.87 5.59 29.47
CA SER A 59 -27.31 5.83 29.39
C SER A 59 -28.11 4.87 30.27
N GLN A 60 -27.65 3.63 30.43
CA GLN A 60 -28.29 2.62 31.27
C GLN A 60 -28.16 2.97 32.76
N ASP A 61 -26.97 3.42 33.18
CA ASP A 61 -26.72 3.88 34.55
C ASP A 61 -27.54 5.15 34.93
N VAL A 62 -27.87 5.98 33.93
CA VAL A 62 -28.67 7.19 34.13
C VAL A 62 -30.16 6.86 34.22
N ASP A 63 -30.65 5.92 33.38
CA ASP A 63 -32.04 5.47 33.41
C ASP A 63 -32.37 4.76 34.76
N ASP A 64 -31.48 3.87 35.24
CA ASP A 64 -31.61 3.23 36.56
C ASP A 64 -31.57 4.24 37.76
N LEU A 65 -30.88 5.38 37.59
CA LEU A 65 -30.81 6.44 38.62
C LEU A 65 -32.09 7.28 38.66
N PHE A 66 -32.80 7.43 37.56
CA PHE A 66 -34.07 8.15 37.48
C PHE A 66 -35.25 7.29 37.93
N ASP A 67 -35.22 5.97 37.75
CA ASP A 67 -36.25 5.06 38.26
C ASP A 67 -36.28 5.01 39.81
N ASP A 68 -35.12 5.09 40.47
CA ASP A 68 -35.00 5.08 41.93
C ASP A 68 -35.43 6.41 42.61
N ILE A 69 -35.55 7.50 41.84
CA ILE A 69 -36.00 8.84 42.35
C ILE A 69 -37.50 9.06 42.14
N GLY A 70 -38.15 8.22 41.28
CA GLY A 70 -39.54 8.41 40.82
C GLY A 70 -40.63 7.93 41.76
N ASP A 71 -40.35 7.02 42.72
CA ASP A 71 -41.40 6.32 43.47
C ASP A 71 -41.88 6.99 44.75
N ASP A 72 -41.29 8.14 45.21
CA ASP A 72 -41.61 8.70 46.52
C ASP A 72 -42.33 10.07 46.51
N TYR A 73 -42.67 10.67 45.37
CA TYR A 73 -43.39 11.96 45.41
C TYR A 73 -44.23 12.21 44.15
N TYR A 74 -45.52 11.98 44.20
CA TYR A 74 -46.64 12.77 43.70
C TYR A 74 -47.92 11.92 43.53
N ASP A 75 -48.74 11.88 44.56
CA ASP A 75 -50.20 11.83 44.44
C ASP A 75 -50.68 13.31 44.33
N GLY A 76 -51.09 13.67 43.14
CA GLY A 76 -51.58 15.02 42.88
C GLY A 76 -52.07 15.15 41.42
N SER A 77 -53.27 14.65 41.14
CA SER A 77 -54.01 14.88 39.91
C SER A 77 -53.93 16.31 39.40
N THR A 78 -53.14 16.55 38.37
CA THR A 78 -53.39 17.57 37.35
C THR A 78 -53.21 16.92 36.00
N ASP A 79 -54.34 16.56 35.42
CA ASP A 79 -54.53 16.22 34.02
C ASP A 79 -54.06 17.40 33.17
N PHE A 80 -52.77 17.42 32.83
CA PHE A 80 -52.22 18.24 31.76
C PHE A 80 -51.93 17.30 30.61
N GLY A 81 -52.97 17.13 29.76
CA GLY A 81 -52.89 16.40 28.49
C GLY A 81 -51.75 16.95 27.62
N ILE A 82 -50.56 16.47 27.85
CA ILE A 82 -49.54 16.43 26.82
C ILE A 82 -49.88 15.18 25.99
N GLU A 83 -50.69 15.37 24.96
CA GLU A 83 -50.69 14.42 23.88
C GLU A 83 -49.26 14.20 23.46
N GLU A 84 -48.70 13.05 23.83
CA GLU A 84 -47.49 12.52 23.15
C GLU A 84 -47.81 12.52 21.65
N SER A 85 -47.34 13.57 20.98
CA SER A 85 -47.31 13.59 19.54
C SER A 85 -46.41 12.42 19.11
N PRO A 86 -46.99 11.35 18.55
CA PRO A 86 -46.16 10.25 18.09
C PRO A 86 -45.36 10.78 16.91
N ASN A 87 -44.03 10.87 17.12
CA ASN A 87 -43.05 11.01 16.03
C ASN A 87 -42.75 12.41 15.50
N GLY A 88 -42.26 13.31 16.34
CA GLY A 88 -41.37 14.36 15.83
C GLY A 88 -40.00 13.82 15.37
N SER A 89 -39.58 12.64 15.85
CA SER A 89 -38.32 11.99 15.47
C SER A 89 -38.42 11.14 14.17
N GLY A 90 -39.60 10.71 13.78
CA GLY A 90 -39.80 9.77 12.67
C GLY A 90 -39.43 10.32 11.28
N ILE A 91 -39.48 11.64 11.08
CA ILE A 91 -39.17 12.28 9.78
C ILE A 91 -37.71 12.84 9.79
N LEU A 92 -37.22 13.31 10.95
CA LEU A 92 -35.91 13.90 11.04
C LEU A 92 -34.78 12.84 10.93
N THR A 93 -34.98 11.64 11.48
CA THR A 93 -33.98 10.54 11.39
C THR A 93 -33.71 10.09 9.96
N PRO A 94 -34.71 9.84 9.06
CA PRO A 94 -34.41 9.48 7.69
C PRO A 94 -33.80 10.65 6.89
N VAL A 95 -34.17 11.91 7.19
CA VAL A 95 -33.58 13.07 6.53
C VAL A 95 -32.11 13.22 6.94
N PHE A 96 -31.78 13.12 8.22
CA PHE A 96 -30.38 13.14 8.67
C PHE A 96 -29.59 11.95 8.08
N ALA A 97 -30.16 10.75 8.06
CA ALA A 97 -29.56 9.60 7.41
C ALA A 97 -29.30 9.83 5.92
N ALA A 98 -30.26 10.40 5.19
CA ALA A 98 -30.10 10.75 3.79
C ALA A 98 -28.99 11.80 3.57
N VAL A 99 -28.94 12.83 4.40
CA VAL A 99 -27.87 13.85 4.34
C VAL A 99 -26.51 13.23 4.60
N ILE A 100 -26.37 12.37 5.61
CA ILE A 100 -25.12 11.66 5.89
C ILE A 100 -24.70 10.80 4.70
N ILE A 101 -25.62 10.05 4.10
CA ILE A 101 -25.36 9.23 2.91
C ILE A 101 -24.85 10.10 1.76
N VAL A 102 -25.50 11.24 1.49
CA VAL A 102 -25.08 12.16 0.42
C VAL A 102 -23.69 12.73 0.70
N VAL A 103 -23.40 13.15 1.94
CA VAL A 103 -22.07 13.66 2.33
C VAL A 103 -21.00 12.57 2.17
N VAL A 104 -21.30 11.33 2.56
CA VAL A 104 -20.38 10.20 2.37
C VAL A 104 -20.14 9.94 0.89
N PHE A 105 -21.18 9.97 0.05
CA PHE A 105 -21.00 9.82 -1.40
C PHE A 105 -20.15 10.94 -2.02
N ILE A 106 -20.37 12.18 -1.61
CA ILE A 106 -19.56 13.34 -2.07
C ILE A 106 -18.09 13.15 -1.62
N ALA A 107 -17.86 12.78 -0.37
CA ALA A 107 -16.52 12.54 0.16
C ALA A 107 -15.80 11.39 -0.58
N LEU A 108 -16.50 10.30 -0.87
CA LEU A 108 -15.98 9.18 -1.66
C LEU A 108 -15.69 9.60 -3.09
N ALA A 109 -16.56 10.31 -3.74
CA ALA A 109 -16.36 10.81 -5.11
C ALA A 109 -15.14 11.76 -5.17
N PHE A 110 -15.03 12.67 -4.20
CA PHE A 110 -13.90 13.58 -4.09
C PHE A 110 -12.58 12.83 -3.82
N GLY A 111 -12.60 11.85 -2.91
CA GLY A 111 -11.43 10.98 -2.64
C GLY A 111 -11.00 10.18 -3.87
N LEU A 112 -11.93 9.62 -4.62
CA LEU A 112 -11.66 8.91 -5.87
C LEU A 112 -11.10 9.87 -6.94
N ALA A 113 -11.63 11.08 -7.05
CA ALA A 113 -11.12 12.09 -7.97
C ALA A 113 -9.68 12.50 -7.61
N LEU A 114 -9.39 12.80 -6.34
CA LEU A 114 -8.03 13.09 -5.89
C LEU A 114 -7.10 11.90 -6.14
N GLY A 115 -7.53 10.69 -5.85
CA GLY A 115 -6.78 9.47 -6.13
C GLY A 115 -6.43 9.33 -7.61
N ALA A 116 -7.42 9.47 -8.48
CA ALA A 116 -7.24 9.31 -9.91
C ALA A 116 -6.39 10.42 -10.53
N PHE A 117 -6.68 11.69 -10.20
CA PHE A 117 -6.08 12.84 -10.87
C PHE A 117 -4.79 13.34 -10.23
N LEU A 118 -4.54 13.11 -8.96
CA LEU A 118 -3.33 13.59 -8.30
C LEU A 118 -2.41 12.44 -7.87
N LEU A 119 -2.94 11.45 -7.15
CA LEU A 119 -2.11 10.41 -6.54
C LEU A 119 -1.57 9.41 -7.57
N ASN A 120 -2.37 9.02 -8.57
CA ASN A 120 -1.91 8.09 -9.61
C ASN A 120 -0.75 8.66 -10.46
N PRO A 121 -0.82 9.88 -11.01
CA PRO A 121 0.33 10.46 -11.71
C PRO A 121 1.55 10.64 -10.82
N LEU A 122 1.35 11.08 -9.57
CA LEU A 122 2.43 11.19 -8.59
C LEU A 122 3.12 9.85 -8.37
N GLN A 123 2.35 8.77 -8.21
CA GLN A 123 2.87 7.41 -8.07
C GLN A 123 3.75 7.03 -9.27
N VAL A 124 3.30 7.29 -10.49
CA VAL A 124 4.06 7.00 -11.72
C VAL A 124 5.38 7.77 -11.74
N GLY A 125 5.35 9.06 -11.42
CA GLY A 125 6.57 9.87 -11.34
C GLY A 125 7.56 9.39 -10.28
N LEU A 126 7.07 8.94 -9.12
CA LEU A 126 7.92 8.38 -8.07
C LEU A 126 8.52 7.02 -8.47
N HIS A 127 7.80 6.18 -9.22
CA HIS A 127 8.39 4.96 -9.77
C HIS A 127 9.50 5.28 -10.77
N LYS A 128 9.32 6.34 -11.60
CA LYS A 128 10.40 6.82 -12.48
C LYS A 128 11.63 7.24 -11.69
N PHE A 129 11.46 7.99 -10.60
CA PHE A 129 12.59 8.34 -9.72
C PHE A 129 13.35 7.10 -9.24
N PHE A 130 12.65 6.03 -8.79
CA PHE A 130 13.32 4.81 -8.31
C PHE A 130 14.04 4.04 -9.44
N ILE A 131 13.52 4.07 -10.67
CA ILE A 131 14.21 3.53 -11.85
C ILE A 131 15.50 4.33 -12.10
N ASP A 132 15.38 5.66 -12.20
CA ASP A 132 16.51 6.54 -12.47
C ASP A 132 17.59 6.44 -11.37
N ASN A 133 17.18 6.28 -10.10
CA ASN A 133 18.09 6.10 -8.99
C ASN A 133 18.76 4.71 -8.95
N ALA A 134 18.17 3.71 -9.61
CA ALA A 134 18.80 2.42 -9.80
C ALA A 134 19.87 2.48 -10.91
N ASP A 135 19.71 3.35 -11.90
CA ASP A 135 20.69 3.57 -12.96
C ASP A 135 21.75 4.60 -12.53
N ASP A 136 21.34 5.71 -11.91
CA ASP A 136 22.21 6.77 -11.42
C ASP A 136 21.89 7.13 -9.96
N GLN A 137 22.77 6.72 -9.05
CA GLN A 137 22.62 6.92 -7.61
C GLN A 137 22.69 8.38 -7.16
N THR A 138 23.02 9.32 -8.05
CA THR A 138 23.04 10.76 -7.78
C THR A 138 21.71 11.44 -8.12
N THR A 139 20.74 10.69 -8.63
CA THR A 139 19.45 11.20 -9.06
C THR A 139 18.69 11.89 -7.92
N SER A 140 18.17 13.07 -8.19
CA SER A 140 17.31 13.85 -7.28
C SER A 140 15.86 13.85 -7.74
N LEU A 141 14.93 14.17 -6.82
CA LEU A 141 13.53 14.42 -7.17
C LEU A 141 13.45 15.71 -7.99
N ASN A 142 13.08 15.60 -9.25
CA ASN A 142 13.03 16.72 -10.19
C ASN A 142 11.85 16.59 -11.17
N LYS A 143 11.72 17.59 -12.06
CA LYS A 143 10.66 17.63 -13.06
C LYS A 143 10.77 16.49 -14.09
N ASN A 144 11.97 15.98 -14.36
CA ASN A 144 12.19 14.95 -15.37
C ASN A 144 11.70 13.57 -14.92
N ASN A 145 11.67 13.30 -13.60
CA ASN A 145 11.12 12.07 -13.05
C ASN A 145 9.72 12.28 -12.45
N VAL A 146 9.59 13.00 -11.35
CA VAL A 146 8.28 13.18 -10.69
C VAL A 146 7.31 14.00 -11.54
N GLY A 147 7.79 15.05 -12.24
CA GLY A 147 6.97 15.92 -13.08
C GLY A 147 6.54 15.30 -14.41
N LEU A 148 7.19 14.22 -14.85
CA LEU A 148 6.91 13.58 -16.14
C LEU A 148 5.45 13.15 -16.29
N ALA A 149 4.88 12.60 -15.23
CA ALA A 149 3.51 12.12 -15.23
C ALA A 149 2.44 13.23 -15.29
N PHE A 150 2.84 14.48 -15.03
CA PHE A 150 1.99 15.68 -15.13
C PHE A 150 2.20 16.47 -16.42
N SER A 151 2.93 15.92 -17.40
CA SER A 151 3.25 16.55 -18.69
C SER A 151 2.17 16.31 -19.75
N GLU A 152 2.52 16.43 -21.01
CA GLU A 152 1.60 16.34 -22.17
C GLU A 152 0.72 15.08 -22.21
N ASN A 153 1.20 13.96 -21.67
CA ASN A 153 0.47 12.70 -21.65
C ASN A 153 -0.33 12.45 -20.35
N TYR A 154 -0.52 13.48 -19.51
CA TYR A 154 -1.18 13.38 -18.21
C TYR A 154 -2.49 12.57 -18.23
N MET A 155 -3.42 12.88 -19.15
CA MET A 155 -4.71 12.18 -19.25
C MET A 155 -4.55 10.69 -19.63
N LYS A 156 -3.51 10.33 -20.38
CA LYS A 156 -3.22 8.93 -20.69
C LYS A 156 -2.69 8.20 -19.46
N VAL A 157 -1.82 8.84 -18.69
CA VAL A 157 -1.31 8.31 -17.41
C VAL A 157 -2.46 8.09 -16.43
N VAL A 158 -3.30 9.12 -16.21
CA VAL A 158 -4.50 9.03 -15.34
C VAL A 158 -5.40 7.90 -15.80
N GLY A 159 -5.79 7.87 -17.08
CA GLY A 159 -6.68 6.86 -17.63
C GLY A 159 -6.11 5.43 -17.54
N SER A 160 -4.82 5.26 -17.79
CA SER A 160 -4.15 3.96 -17.74
C SER A 160 -4.06 3.43 -16.29
N MET A 161 -3.70 4.27 -15.33
CA MET A 161 -3.65 3.89 -13.90
C MET A 161 -5.04 3.64 -13.34
N PHE A 162 -5.99 4.53 -13.61
CA PHE A 162 -7.37 4.41 -13.16
C PHE A 162 -8.04 3.12 -13.67
N THR A 163 -7.93 2.84 -14.97
CA THR A 163 -8.46 1.60 -15.54
C THR A 163 -7.78 0.37 -14.96
N THR A 164 -6.47 0.40 -14.73
CA THR A 164 -5.75 -0.71 -14.10
C THR A 164 -6.23 -0.93 -12.67
N GLY A 165 -6.42 0.15 -11.90
CA GLY A 165 -6.97 0.11 -10.54
C GLY A 165 -8.37 -0.51 -10.50
N ILE A 166 -9.29 -0.05 -11.37
CA ILE A 166 -10.65 -0.59 -11.46
C ILE A 166 -10.63 -2.07 -11.80
N PHE A 167 -9.87 -2.48 -12.82
CA PHE A 167 -9.81 -3.89 -13.19
C PHE A 167 -9.20 -4.75 -12.09
N THR A 168 -8.18 -4.26 -11.38
CA THR A 168 -7.61 -4.98 -10.23
C THR A 168 -8.63 -5.11 -9.11
N ALA A 169 -9.32 -4.01 -8.77
CA ALA A 169 -10.36 -4.01 -7.74
C ALA A 169 -11.52 -4.96 -8.09
N LEU A 170 -11.96 -4.96 -9.35
CA LEU A 170 -13.03 -5.84 -9.83
C LEU A 170 -12.65 -7.32 -9.71
N TRP A 171 -11.41 -7.68 -10.08
CA TRP A 171 -10.92 -9.04 -9.90
C TRP A 171 -10.80 -9.43 -8.43
N CYS A 172 -10.37 -8.52 -7.56
CA CYS A 172 -10.31 -8.77 -6.12
C CYS A 172 -11.70 -8.93 -5.49
N LEU A 173 -12.69 -8.15 -5.97
CA LEU A 173 -14.07 -8.23 -5.50
C LEU A 173 -14.74 -9.54 -5.94
N LEU A 174 -14.48 -9.95 -7.17
CA LEU A 174 -15.13 -11.16 -7.74
C LEU A 174 -14.57 -12.42 -7.07
N LEU A 175 -13.27 -12.53 -6.95
CA LEU A 175 -12.58 -13.68 -6.37
C LEU A 175 -11.22 -13.24 -5.79
N ILE A 176 -10.98 -13.48 -4.51
CA ILE A 176 -9.74 -13.08 -3.83
C ILE A 176 -8.50 -13.70 -4.50
N PHE A 177 -8.50 -15.01 -4.76
CA PHE A 177 -7.34 -15.69 -5.35
C PHE A 177 -6.96 -15.20 -6.76
N PRO A 178 -7.88 -15.15 -7.75
CA PRO A 178 -7.55 -14.57 -9.07
C PRO A 178 -7.26 -13.06 -8.98
N GLY A 179 -7.82 -12.34 -8.01
CA GLY A 179 -7.50 -10.93 -7.76
C GLY A 179 -6.04 -10.73 -7.41
N ILE A 180 -5.51 -11.49 -6.45
CA ILE A 180 -4.09 -11.48 -6.08
C ILE A 180 -3.22 -11.85 -7.29
N TYR A 181 -3.56 -12.91 -8.02
CA TYR A 181 -2.84 -13.31 -9.22
C TYR A 181 -2.77 -12.17 -10.26
N LYS A 182 -3.88 -11.48 -10.50
CA LYS A 182 -3.94 -10.33 -11.43
C LYS A 182 -3.16 -9.12 -10.92
N ALA A 183 -3.17 -8.87 -9.61
CA ALA A 183 -2.36 -7.81 -9.00
C ALA A 183 -0.86 -8.04 -9.27
N TYR A 184 -0.37 -9.27 -9.14
CA TYR A 184 1.00 -9.61 -9.52
C TYR A 184 1.24 -9.51 -11.04
N CYS A 185 0.29 -9.89 -11.88
CA CYS A 185 0.42 -9.71 -13.34
C CYS A 185 0.61 -8.25 -13.74
N TRP A 186 -0.05 -7.32 -13.05
CA TRP A 186 -0.07 -5.89 -13.40
C TRP A 186 0.81 -5.03 -12.49
N ARG A 187 1.65 -5.67 -11.67
CA ARG A 187 2.56 -5.00 -10.73
C ARG A 187 3.49 -3.99 -11.39
N LEU A 188 3.95 -4.27 -12.61
CA LEU A 188 4.91 -3.43 -13.32
C LEU A 188 4.25 -2.31 -14.15
N VAL A 189 2.93 -2.22 -14.20
CA VAL A 189 2.21 -1.19 -14.96
C VAL A 189 2.67 0.23 -14.64
N PRO A 190 2.80 0.67 -13.36
CA PRO A 190 3.23 2.02 -13.07
C PRO A 190 4.67 2.31 -13.53
N TYR A 191 5.55 1.32 -13.54
CA TYR A 191 6.92 1.43 -14.07
C TYR A 191 6.92 1.57 -15.59
N ILE A 192 6.13 0.77 -16.31
CA ILE A 192 6.00 0.83 -17.77
C ILE A 192 5.45 2.20 -18.20
N ILE A 193 4.42 2.70 -17.50
CA ILE A 193 3.84 4.01 -17.77
C ILE A 193 4.84 5.13 -17.44
N SER A 194 5.68 4.98 -16.42
CA SER A 194 6.68 5.97 -16.06
C SER A 194 7.79 6.12 -17.11
N GLU A 195 8.09 5.07 -17.87
CA GLU A 195 9.02 5.16 -19.00
C GLU A 195 8.35 5.57 -20.30
N ASN A 196 7.10 5.18 -20.49
CA ASN A 196 6.32 5.56 -21.67
C ASN A 196 4.94 6.10 -21.27
N PRO A 197 4.82 7.39 -20.90
CA PRO A 197 3.56 8.01 -20.50
C PRO A 197 2.50 8.03 -21.63
N ALA A 198 2.91 7.81 -22.88
CA ALA A 198 1.99 7.78 -24.04
C ALA A 198 1.31 6.41 -24.24
N ILE A 199 1.74 5.37 -23.53
CA ILE A 199 1.23 3.99 -23.69
C ILE A 199 -0.24 3.89 -23.27
N LYS A 200 -1.03 3.10 -23.98
CA LYS A 200 -2.41 2.79 -23.57
C LYS A 200 -2.40 1.85 -22.36
N GLY A 201 -3.32 2.06 -21.41
CA GLY A 201 -3.39 1.23 -20.21
C GLY A 201 -3.61 -0.27 -20.47
N SER A 202 -4.34 -0.63 -21.54
CA SER A 202 -4.50 -2.03 -21.96
C SER A 202 -3.19 -2.66 -22.42
N GLU A 203 -2.37 -1.90 -23.10
CA GLU A 203 -1.07 -2.32 -23.62
C GLU A 203 -0.04 -2.42 -22.49
N ALA A 204 0.00 -1.44 -21.58
CA ALA A 204 0.82 -1.48 -20.36
C ALA A 204 0.50 -2.73 -19.52
N ARG A 205 -0.79 -3.05 -19.33
CA ARG A 205 -1.20 -4.29 -18.62
C ARG A 205 -0.77 -5.56 -19.33
N LYS A 206 -0.87 -5.60 -20.67
CA LYS A 206 -0.42 -6.75 -21.46
C LYS A 206 1.10 -6.93 -21.36
N GLN A 207 1.84 -5.85 -21.49
CA GLN A 207 3.30 -5.85 -21.35
C GLN A 207 3.73 -6.28 -19.95
N SER A 208 3.14 -5.71 -18.89
CA SER A 208 3.40 -6.13 -17.52
C SER A 208 3.13 -7.62 -17.29
N ALA A 209 2.01 -8.13 -17.82
CA ALA A 209 1.66 -9.55 -17.68
C ALA A 209 2.66 -10.48 -18.41
N MET A 210 3.21 -10.06 -19.55
CA MET A 210 4.25 -10.79 -20.27
C MET A 210 5.57 -10.78 -19.50
N MET A 211 6.03 -9.63 -19.00
CA MET A 211 7.25 -9.50 -18.21
C MET A 211 7.19 -10.32 -16.91
N MET A 212 6.04 -10.33 -16.25
CA MET A 212 5.81 -11.10 -15.01
C MET A 212 5.57 -12.59 -15.25
N ASN A 213 5.57 -13.05 -16.50
CA ASN A 213 5.36 -14.47 -16.79
C ASN A 213 6.56 -15.29 -16.28
N GLY A 214 6.30 -16.32 -15.48
CA GLY A 214 7.34 -17.12 -14.82
C GLY A 214 7.89 -16.51 -13.53
N SER A 215 7.76 -15.20 -13.30
CA SER A 215 8.35 -14.49 -12.16
C SER A 215 7.36 -14.12 -11.03
N LYS A 216 6.07 -14.48 -11.17
CA LYS A 216 5.02 -14.11 -10.21
C LYS A 216 5.26 -14.69 -8.81
N TRP A 217 5.60 -15.97 -8.77
CA TRP A 217 5.88 -16.67 -7.51
C TRP A 217 7.13 -16.11 -6.81
N ASP A 218 8.20 -15.90 -7.57
CA ASP A 218 9.44 -15.34 -7.03
C ASP A 218 9.22 -13.92 -6.50
N SER A 219 8.39 -13.14 -7.17
CA SER A 219 7.98 -11.80 -6.72
C SER A 219 7.12 -11.85 -5.46
N PHE A 220 6.24 -12.83 -5.32
CA PHE A 220 5.49 -13.06 -4.09
C PHE A 220 6.43 -13.42 -2.92
N VAL A 221 7.37 -14.31 -3.14
CA VAL A 221 8.37 -14.69 -2.10
C VAL A 221 9.30 -13.53 -1.79
N LEU A 222 9.60 -12.66 -2.77
CA LEU A 222 10.33 -11.41 -2.53
C LEU A 222 9.56 -10.51 -1.56
N ASP A 223 8.26 -10.29 -1.77
CA ASP A 223 7.41 -9.51 -0.86
C ASP A 223 7.31 -10.15 0.53
N LEU A 224 7.19 -11.48 0.58
CA LEU A 224 7.18 -12.21 1.84
C LEU A 224 8.48 -12.01 2.63
N SER A 225 9.61 -11.87 1.93
CA SER A 225 10.90 -11.58 2.57
C SER A 225 10.98 -10.18 3.19
N PHE A 226 10.13 -9.25 2.78
CA PHE A 226 9.98 -7.92 3.41
C PHE A 226 8.95 -7.92 4.55
N LEU A 227 8.08 -8.94 4.63
CA LEU A 227 7.04 -9.03 5.65
C LEU A 227 7.64 -9.03 7.08
N GLY A 228 8.75 -9.75 7.28
CA GLY A 228 9.46 -9.75 8.57
C GLY A 228 9.89 -8.35 9.00
N TRP A 229 10.42 -7.55 8.07
CA TRP A 229 10.80 -6.16 8.32
C TRP A 229 9.59 -5.27 8.60
N LYS A 230 8.47 -5.50 7.92
CA LYS A 230 7.21 -4.77 8.16
C LYS A 230 6.63 -5.07 9.54
N ILE A 231 6.67 -6.33 9.98
CA ILE A 231 6.25 -6.73 11.33
C ILE A 231 7.15 -6.06 12.37
N LEU A 232 8.48 -6.10 12.19
CA LEU A 232 9.41 -5.41 13.07
C LEU A 232 9.16 -3.90 13.10
N GLY A 233 8.81 -3.31 11.96
CA GLY A 233 8.41 -1.92 11.84
C GLY A 233 7.16 -1.58 12.63
N ALA A 234 6.20 -2.50 12.77
CA ALA A 234 5.00 -2.29 13.58
C ALA A 234 5.34 -2.11 15.07
N PHE A 235 6.33 -2.84 15.59
CA PHE A 235 6.81 -2.68 16.97
C PHE A 235 7.49 -1.33 17.23
N THR A 236 8.00 -0.67 16.18
CA THR A 236 8.65 0.66 16.28
C THR A 236 7.70 1.79 15.88
N LEU A 237 6.38 1.64 16.09
CA LEU A 237 5.34 2.61 15.68
C LEU A 237 5.42 3.02 14.19
N GLY A 238 5.93 2.13 13.34
CA GLY A 238 6.06 2.37 11.90
C GLY A 238 7.30 3.14 11.47
N ILE A 239 8.12 3.67 12.39
CA ILE A 239 9.30 4.47 12.05
C ILE A 239 10.27 3.67 11.18
N LEU A 240 10.54 2.41 11.52
CA LEU A 240 11.41 1.54 10.74
C LEU A 240 10.86 1.31 9.31
N ASN A 241 9.54 1.22 9.17
CA ASN A 241 8.93 1.07 7.86
C ASN A 241 9.13 2.31 6.99
N ILE A 242 8.98 3.51 7.55
CA ILE A 242 9.14 4.77 6.83
C ILE A 242 10.59 4.99 6.42
N VAL A 243 11.53 4.82 7.35
CA VAL A 243 12.93 5.19 7.14
C VAL A 243 13.70 4.13 6.36
N PHE A 244 13.37 2.86 6.54
CA PHE A 244 14.18 1.77 5.98
C PHE A 244 13.38 0.83 5.06
N THR A 245 12.28 0.21 5.54
CA THR A 245 11.63 -0.89 4.82
C THR A 245 11.01 -0.43 3.51
N ASN A 246 10.25 0.66 3.52
CA ASN A 246 9.55 1.16 2.34
C ASN A 246 10.50 1.67 1.24
N PRO A 247 11.50 2.53 1.52
CA PRO A 247 12.43 2.98 0.47
C PRO A 247 13.29 1.84 -0.06
N TYR A 248 13.70 0.90 0.80
CA TYR A 248 14.44 -0.28 0.39
C TYR A 248 13.60 -1.20 -0.50
N GLN A 249 12.34 -1.44 -0.14
CA GLN A 249 11.42 -2.23 -0.97
C GLN A 249 11.13 -1.56 -2.31
N ALA A 250 10.94 -0.23 -2.32
CA ALA A 250 10.70 0.52 -3.56
C ALA A 250 11.93 0.47 -4.50
N ALA A 251 13.15 0.64 -3.97
CA ALA A 251 14.37 0.48 -4.74
C ALA A 251 14.53 -0.95 -5.27
N THR A 252 14.25 -1.98 -4.46
CA THR A 252 14.30 -3.38 -4.89
C THR A 252 13.27 -3.68 -5.99
N ASN A 253 12.10 -3.06 -5.94
CA ASN A 253 11.07 -3.22 -6.97
C ASN A 253 11.46 -2.54 -8.29
N ALA A 254 12.19 -1.43 -8.24
CA ALA A 254 12.74 -0.81 -9.44
C ALA A 254 13.79 -1.71 -10.10
N GLU A 255 14.68 -2.30 -9.31
CA GLU A 255 15.64 -3.31 -9.80
C GLU A 255 14.96 -4.54 -10.40
N LEU A 256 13.86 -5.01 -9.81
CA LEU A 256 13.05 -6.08 -10.37
C LEU A 256 12.51 -5.70 -11.75
N TYR A 257 11.99 -4.48 -11.89
CA TYR A 257 11.50 -3.98 -13.16
C TYR A 257 12.62 -3.91 -14.21
N LEU A 258 13.77 -3.33 -13.88
CA LEU A 258 14.93 -3.23 -14.77
C LEU A 258 15.42 -4.62 -15.20
N THR A 259 15.52 -5.56 -14.28
CA THR A 259 15.91 -6.94 -14.57
C THR A 259 14.92 -7.63 -15.51
N LEU A 260 13.61 -7.50 -15.28
CA LEU A 260 12.56 -8.12 -16.11
C LEU A 260 12.37 -7.40 -17.45
N SER A 261 12.77 -6.12 -17.55
CA SER A 261 12.80 -5.38 -18.83
C SER A 261 14.02 -5.71 -19.69
N GLY A 262 14.95 -6.52 -19.19
CA GLY A 262 16.19 -6.88 -19.87
C GLY A 262 17.27 -5.80 -19.79
N ARG A 263 17.15 -4.85 -18.89
CA ARG A 263 18.12 -3.76 -18.60
C ARG A 263 18.52 -3.79 -17.12
N PRO A 264 19.23 -4.83 -16.64
CA PRO A 264 19.67 -4.84 -15.26
C PRO A 264 20.56 -3.62 -14.99
N SER A 265 20.40 -2.98 -13.83
CA SER A 265 21.23 -1.85 -13.43
C SER A 265 22.72 -2.27 -13.39
N GLU A 266 23.61 -1.34 -13.73
CA GLU A 266 25.06 -1.54 -13.67
C GLU A 266 25.59 -1.53 -12.21
N ILE A 267 24.72 -1.27 -11.24
CA ILE A 267 25.11 -1.28 -9.83
C ILE A 267 25.60 -2.67 -9.45
N ALA A 268 26.90 -2.78 -9.15
CA ALA A 268 27.46 -4.00 -8.60
C ALA A 268 26.81 -4.30 -7.25
N ALA A 269 26.31 -5.53 -7.07
CA ALA A 269 25.92 -5.98 -5.74
C ALA A 269 27.13 -5.84 -4.81
N PRO A 270 26.99 -5.26 -3.57
CA PRO A 270 28.10 -5.18 -2.64
C PRO A 270 28.73 -6.57 -2.47
N ALA A 271 30.05 -6.65 -2.51
CA ALA A 271 30.83 -7.90 -2.43
C ALA A 271 30.51 -8.78 -1.19
N GLU A 272 29.86 -8.21 -0.17
CA GLU A 272 29.41 -8.94 1.03
C GLU A 272 28.31 -10.00 0.78
N THR A 273 27.68 -10.02 -0.40
CA THR A 273 26.64 -11.01 -0.74
C THR A 273 27.14 -12.16 -1.61
N VAL A 274 28.31 -12.03 -2.18
CA VAL A 274 29.04 -13.16 -2.72
C VAL A 274 29.74 -13.82 -1.53
N LYS A 275 29.00 -14.62 -0.76
CA LYS A 275 29.66 -15.62 0.06
C LYS A 275 30.38 -16.52 -0.94
N GLU A 276 31.69 -16.36 -0.96
CA GLU A 276 32.63 -17.39 -1.34
C GLU A 276 31.98 -18.75 -1.04
N GLU A 277 31.58 -19.46 -2.09
CA GLU A 277 31.35 -20.90 -1.96
C GLU A 277 32.61 -21.41 -1.30
N ALA A 278 32.46 -21.88 -0.05
CA ALA A 278 33.57 -22.50 0.64
C ALA A 278 34.15 -23.52 -0.33
N PRO A 279 35.50 -23.53 -0.54
CA PRO A 279 36.08 -24.48 -1.45
C PRO A 279 35.60 -25.86 -1.04
N GLU A 280 34.98 -26.56 -1.97
CA GLU A 280 34.60 -27.95 -1.81
C GLU A 280 35.88 -28.68 -1.41
N VAL A 281 36.03 -28.98 -0.12
CA VAL A 281 37.15 -29.77 0.37
C VAL A 281 36.86 -31.18 -0.14
N GLU A 282 37.40 -31.48 -1.32
CA GLU A 282 37.47 -32.80 -1.86
C GLU A 282 38.28 -33.65 -0.87
N PHE A 283 37.57 -34.39 -0.01
CA PHE A 283 38.21 -35.40 0.81
C PHE A 283 38.70 -36.52 -0.11
N VAL A 284 39.90 -36.39 -0.62
CA VAL A 284 40.67 -37.47 -1.24
C VAL A 284 40.94 -38.49 -0.12
N PHE A 285 40.11 -39.53 -0.06
CA PHE A 285 40.45 -40.72 0.72
C PHE A 285 41.58 -41.43 -0.01
N ASP A 286 42.79 -41.20 0.46
CA ASP A 286 43.98 -41.98 0.06
C ASP A 286 43.74 -43.42 0.52
N GLN A 287 43.40 -44.27 -0.45
CA GLN A 287 43.31 -45.72 -0.28
C GLN A 287 44.71 -46.39 -0.49
N GLU A 288 45.76 -45.84 0.07
CA GLU A 288 47.06 -46.50 0.15
C GLU A 288 47.33 -46.88 1.61
N GLY A 289 46.97 -48.10 2.00
CA GLY A 289 47.35 -48.63 3.31
C GLY A 289 46.63 -49.89 3.77
N MET A 290 46.25 -50.79 2.86
CA MET A 290 45.86 -52.13 3.24
C MET A 290 46.42 -53.17 2.30
N ASN A 291 47.72 -53.34 2.30
CA ASN A 291 48.40 -54.54 1.86
C ASN A 291 49.79 -54.54 2.50
N GLU A 292 49.87 -55.06 3.73
CA GLU A 292 50.99 -55.81 4.29
C GLU A 292 50.49 -56.60 5.50
#